data_17891cf24e1707add40b630d09ed2cd1
#
_entry.id   17891cf24e1707add40b630d09ed2cd1
#
_cell.length_a   1.000
_cell.length_b   1.000
_cell.length_c   1.000
_cell.angle_alpha   90.00
_cell.angle_beta   90.00
_cell.angle_gamma   90.00
#
_symmetry.space_group_name_H-M   'P 1'
#
loop_
_entity.id
_entity.type
_entity.pdbx_description
1 polymer ?
#
loop_
_entity_poly.entity_id
_entity_poly.type
_entity_poly.pdbx_seq_one_letter_code
_entity_poly.pdbx_strand_id
1 'polypeptide(L)'
;TNGERLDSQARPIHAGDILVLVRRRTGFVDDLVRALKDLDIPVAGVDRMVLIEQMAVMDLVALGRFLLLPQDDLTLATVLKSPLIGITEDQLFELAHARGKKTLWTALTEHAGADSAFGDAHHTLNEILSKTDFLGPFALYAHVLTAHDGRRKLLSRLGMDADDPIDEFLGQALEYERRHTPSLEGFLHWLEHGRLEVKRDLEQANRDSVRIMTVHGAKGLQAPIVFLPDTLQVPTHGEQLLWTTDDSGSPLMLWAPSAADRDTITATSKAAADAARDREYRRLLYVAMTRAEDRLYVCGWNTAKTAPQTCWYNLIQSALEPITDTLTDSFLAQSGLGDGTVMRLSEDQTATPESAFAPEDSIPDIPA
;
A
#
# COMPACT_ATOMS: atom_id res chain seq x y z
N THR A 1 -12.73 -1.32 -22.99
CA THR A 1 -12.10 -2.31 -23.89
C THR A 1 -12.65 -2.12 -25.29
N ASN A 2 -11.87 -1.48 -26.17
CA ASN A 2 -12.24 -1.27 -27.57
C ASN A 2 -12.18 -2.56 -28.41
N GLY A 3 -12.48 -3.72 -27.81
CA GLY A 3 -12.48 -5.02 -28.50
C GLY A 3 -11.09 -5.61 -28.71
N GLU A 4 -10.04 -5.10 -28.04
CA GLU A 4 -8.71 -5.74 -28.08
C GLU A 4 -8.73 -7.16 -27.55
N ARG A 5 -7.98 -8.01 -28.23
CA ARG A 5 -7.90 -9.45 -27.94
C ARG A 5 -6.50 -9.84 -27.46
N LEU A 6 -6.44 -10.84 -26.62
CA LEU A 6 -5.25 -11.59 -26.32
C LEU A 6 -5.03 -12.59 -27.46
N ASP A 7 -4.05 -12.37 -28.30
CA ASP A 7 -3.81 -13.16 -29.50
C ASP A 7 -3.40 -14.60 -29.13
N SER A 8 -2.60 -14.77 -28.08
CA SER A 8 -2.17 -16.09 -27.55
C SER A 8 -3.34 -16.98 -27.11
N GLN A 9 -4.44 -16.38 -26.64
CA GLN A 9 -5.60 -17.10 -26.10
C GLN A 9 -6.85 -16.94 -26.96
N ALA A 10 -6.78 -16.17 -28.07
CA ALA A 10 -7.87 -15.91 -29.02
C ALA A 10 -9.18 -15.43 -28.36
N ARG A 11 -9.11 -14.69 -27.23
CA ARG A 11 -10.24 -14.16 -26.47
C ARG A 11 -10.11 -12.65 -26.18
N PRO A 12 -11.20 -11.97 -25.82
CA PRO A 12 -11.12 -10.59 -25.34
C PRO A 12 -10.24 -10.46 -24.09
N ILE A 13 -9.62 -9.28 -23.93
CA ILE A 13 -8.85 -8.93 -22.72
C ILE A 13 -9.84 -8.66 -21.57
N HIS A 14 -9.56 -9.23 -20.41
CA HIS A 14 -10.28 -9.00 -19.15
C HIS A 14 -9.41 -8.23 -18.15
N ALA A 15 -10.03 -7.61 -17.15
CA ALA A 15 -9.30 -6.90 -16.11
C ALA A 15 -8.31 -7.81 -15.36
N GLY A 16 -8.68 -9.07 -15.13
CA GLY A 16 -7.84 -10.07 -14.49
C GLY A 16 -6.57 -10.48 -15.25
N ASP A 17 -6.47 -10.15 -16.55
CA ASP A 17 -5.28 -10.39 -17.37
C ASP A 17 -4.18 -9.35 -17.10
N ILE A 18 -4.52 -8.25 -16.43
CA ILE A 18 -3.64 -7.09 -16.28
C ILE A 18 -2.97 -7.11 -14.89
N LEU A 19 -1.66 -7.00 -14.91
CA LEU A 19 -0.82 -6.86 -13.74
C LEU A 19 -0.01 -5.57 -13.83
N VAL A 20 -0.17 -4.69 -12.87
CA VAL A 20 0.61 -3.46 -12.75
C VAL A 20 1.68 -3.67 -11.69
N LEU A 21 2.94 -3.56 -12.09
CA LEU A 21 4.08 -3.73 -11.21
C LEU A 21 4.75 -2.39 -10.90
N VAL A 22 4.82 -2.04 -9.64
CA VAL A 22 5.53 -0.87 -9.14
C VAL A 22 6.76 -1.29 -8.34
N ARG A 23 7.80 -0.50 -8.37
CA ARG A 23 8.99 -0.77 -7.55
C ARG A 23 8.72 -0.50 -6.07
N ARG A 24 8.05 0.59 -5.77
CA ARG A 24 7.64 1.00 -4.42
C ARG A 24 6.22 1.52 -4.45
N ARG A 25 5.54 1.38 -3.36
CA ARG A 25 4.27 2.07 -3.15
C ARG A 25 4.55 3.53 -2.82
N THR A 26 3.96 4.38 -3.61
CA THR A 26 3.97 5.84 -3.46
C THR A 26 2.54 6.32 -3.67
N GLY A 27 2.26 7.58 -3.38
CA GLY A 27 0.93 8.16 -3.67
C GLY A 27 0.43 7.96 -5.11
N PHE A 28 1.35 7.66 -6.05
CA PHE A 28 0.99 7.26 -7.42
C PHE A 28 0.09 6.02 -7.47
N VAL A 29 0.30 5.04 -6.58
CA VAL A 29 -0.53 3.81 -6.56
C VAL A 29 -1.96 4.15 -6.13
N ASP A 30 -2.12 5.03 -5.15
CA ASP A 30 -3.43 5.46 -4.67
C ASP A 30 -4.18 6.25 -5.74
N ASP A 31 -3.47 7.13 -6.46
CA ASP A 31 -4.02 7.89 -7.58
C ASP A 31 -4.42 6.97 -8.74
N LEU A 32 -3.59 5.96 -9.06
CA LEU A 32 -3.91 4.95 -10.08
C LEU A 32 -5.15 4.13 -9.71
N VAL A 33 -5.24 3.66 -8.47
CA VAL A 33 -6.41 2.92 -7.98
C VAL A 33 -7.67 3.76 -8.09
N ARG A 34 -7.60 5.03 -7.68
CA ARG A 34 -8.72 5.97 -7.81
C ARG A 34 -9.15 6.15 -9.26
N ALA A 35 -8.20 6.43 -10.15
CA ALA A 35 -8.48 6.61 -11.57
C ALA A 35 -9.09 5.37 -12.23
N LEU A 36 -8.65 4.16 -11.87
CA LEU A 36 -9.24 2.92 -12.38
C LEU A 36 -10.67 2.71 -11.85
N LYS A 37 -10.93 3.02 -10.58
CA LYS A 37 -12.27 2.97 -9.99
C LYS A 37 -13.23 3.98 -10.61
N ASP A 38 -12.76 5.20 -10.88
CA ASP A 38 -13.54 6.25 -11.56
C ASP A 38 -13.95 5.85 -12.98
N LEU A 39 -13.22 4.91 -13.58
CA LEU A 39 -13.53 4.32 -14.90
C LEU A 39 -14.30 2.99 -14.79
N ASP A 40 -14.83 2.64 -13.60
CA ASP A 40 -15.51 1.37 -13.32
C ASP A 40 -14.65 0.13 -13.64
N ILE A 41 -13.32 0.24 -13.57
CA ILE A 41 -12.41 -0.89 -13.77
C ILE A 41 -12.16 -1.56 -12.41
N PRO A 42 -12.51 -2.84 -12.25
CA PRO A 42 -12.28 -3.54 -10.99
C PRO A 42 -10.78 -3.70 -10.73
N VAL A 43 -10.36 -3.31 -9.53
CA VAL A 43 -8.95 -3.39 -9.07
C VAL A 43 -8.88 -4.32 -7.88
N ALA A 44 -8.04 -5.35 -7.96
CA ALA A 44 -7.71 -6.23 -6.86
C ALA A 44 -6.33 -5.91 -6.30
N GLY A 45 -6.28 -5.90 -4.97
CA GLY A 45 -5.03 -6.05 -4.26
C GLY A 45 -4.07 -4.87 -4.32
N VAL A 46 -4.23 -4.00 -3.36
CA VAL A 46 -3.04 -3.40 -2.76
C VAL A 46 -2.49 -4.48 -1.83
N ASP A 47 -1.40 -5.13 -2.21
CA ASP A 47 -0.79 -6.34 -1.59
C ASP A 47 -0.49 -6.20 -0.08
N ARG A 48 -0.47 -4.99 0.47
CA ARG A 48 -0.30 -4.70 1.88
C ARG A 48 -1.08 -3.46 2.28
N MET A 49 -1.94 -3.63 3.22
CA MET A 49 -2.68 -2.56 3.86
C MET A 49 -1.98 -2.18 5.17
N VAL A 50 -1.63 -0.92 5.33
CA VAL A 50 -1.24 -0.41 6.67
C VAL A 50 -2.53 -0.25 7.45
N LEU A 51 -2.78 -1.19 8.36
CA LEU A 51 -4.06 -1.33 9.03
C LEU A 51 -4.46 -0.06 9.79
N ILE A 52 -3.51 0.55 10.52
CA ILE A 52 -3.73 1.75 11.34
C ILE A 52 -4.02 3.02 10.53
N GLU A 53 -3.75 3.03 9.22
CA GLU A 53 -4.03 4.16 8.32
C GLU A 53 -5.42 4.07 7.68
N GLN A 54 -6.15 2.98 7.91
CA GLN A 54 -7.50 2.82 7.38
C GLN A 54 -8.50 3.59 8.24
N MET A 55 -9.37 4.40 7.60
CA MET A 55 -10.32 5.29 8.30
C MET A 55 -11.18 4.54 9.32
N ALA A 56 -11.73 3.38 8.95
CA ALA A 56 -12.53 2.57 9.87
C ALA A 56 -11.72 2.14 11.12
N VAL A 57 -10.45 1.78 10.92
CA VAL A 57 -9.55 1.39 12.01
C VAL A 57 -9.13 2.59 12.85
N MET A 58 -8.90 3.75 12.23
CA MET A 58 -8.63 5.00 12.96
C MET A 58 -9.78 5.38 13.88
N ASP A 59 -11.04 5.22 13.43
CA ASP A 59 -12.23 5.47 14.25
C ASP A 59 -12.33 4.47 15.41
N LEU A 60 -12.03 3.19 15.19
CA LEU A 60 -12.01 2.17 16.25
C LEU A 60 -10.87 2.41 17.26
N VAL A 61 -9.70 2.80 16.80
CA VAL A 61 -8.57 3.18 17.67
C VAL A 61 -8.93 4.43 18.50
N ALA A 62 -9.53 5.45 17.88
CA ALA A 62 -9.99 6.64 18.59
C ALA A 62 -11.01 6.30 19.69
N LEU A 63 -11.96 5.40 19.39
CA LEU A 63 -12.89 4.89 20.40
C LEU A 63 -12.15 4.22 21.57
N GLY A 64 -11.19 3.32 21.27
CA GLY A 64 -10.41 2.66 22.32
C GLY A 64 -9.60 3.62 23.19
N ARG A 65 -9.00 4.64 22.58
CA ARG A 65 -8.30 5.70 23.33
C ARG A 65 -9.25 6.50 24.25
N PHE A 66 -10.44 6.85 23.73
CA PHE A 66 -11.48 7.49 24.57
C PHE A 66 -11.86 6.61 25.76
N LEU A 67 -12.06 5.31 25.53
CA LEU A 67 -12.42 4.38 26.62
C LEU A 67 -11.35 4.29 27.71
N LEU A 68 -10.07 4.48 27.37
CA LEU A 68 -8.97 4.54 28.34
C LEU A 68 -8.86 5.91 29.03
N LEU A 69 -9.18 7.00 28.33
CA LEU A 69 -9.06 8.36 28.86
C LEU A 69 -10.25 9.24 28.44
N PRO A 70 -11.41 9.11 29.08
CA PRO A 70 -12.61 9.89 28.74
C PRO A 70 -12.46 11.40 28.86
N GLN A 71 -11.44 11.88 29.56
CA GLN A 71 -11.14 13.30 29.75
C GLN A 71 -10.35 13.91 28.57
N ASP A 72 -9.89 13.12 27.61
CA ASP A 72 -9.25 13.63 26.39
C ASP A 72 -10.30 14.17 25.42
N ASP A 73 -10.46 15.49 25.44
CA ASP A 73 -11.46 16.22 24.66
C ASP A 73 -11.25 16.03 23.14
N LEU A 74 -10.01 15.96 22.66
CA LEU A 74 -9.72 15.82 21.25
C LEU A 74 -10.10 14.42 20.73
N THR A 75 -9.73 13.41 21.48
CA THR A 75 -10.10 12.03 21.18
C THR A 75 -11.60 11.83 21.22
N LEU A 76 -12.29 12.38 22.25
CA LEU A 76 -13.75 12.31 22.32
C LEU A 76 -14.41 13.03 21.16
N ALA A 77 -13.94 14.23 20.78
CA ALA A 77 -14.48 14.95 19.62
C ALA A 77 -14.36 14.13 18.33
N THR A 78 -13.25 13.42 18.14
CA THR A 78 -13.03 12.50 17.00
C THR A 78 -14.04 11.36 17.01
N VAL A 79 -14.27 10.74 18.18
CA VAL A 79 -15.24 9.64 18.34
C VAL A 79 -16.67 10.12 18.09
N LEU A 80 -17.04 11.28 18.61
CA LEU A 80 -18.38 11.85 18.41
C LEU A 80 -18.68 12.12 16.93
N LYS A 81 -17.69 12.57 16.16
CA LYS A 81 -17.80 12.81 14.70
C LYS A 81 -17.70 11.54 13.85
N SER A 82 -17.15 10.46 14.40
CA SER A 82 -17.04 9.20 13.66
C SER A 82 -18.43 8.64 13.31
N PRO A 83 -18.53 7.79 12.29
CA PRO A 83 -19.78 7.11 11.96
C PRO A 83 -20.36 6.27 13.11
N LEU A 84 -19.54 5.85 14.06
CA LEU A 84 -19.98 5.08 15.22
C LEU A 84 -21.02 5.82 16.05
N ILE A 85 -20.86 7.13 16.19
CA ILE A 85 -21.75 8.01 16.98
C ILE A 85 -22.56 8.95 16.05
N GLY A 86 -21.88 9.69 15.17
CA GLY A 86 -22.54 10.47 14.11
C GLY A 86 -22.99 11.88 14.53
N ILE A 87 -22.39 12.48 15.54
CA ILE A 87 -22.61 13.89 15.90
C ILE A 87 -22.12 14.79 14.75
N THR A 88 -22.96 15.78 14.36
CA THR A 88 -22.61 16.74 13.31
C THR A 88 -21.61 17.79 13.81
N GLU A 89 -21.01 18.54 12.86
CA GLU A 89 -20.08 19.63 13.18
C GLU A 89 -20.74 20.70 14.05
N ASP A 90 -21.98 21.09 13.68
CA ASP A 90 -22.74 22.14 14.41
C ASP A 90 -23.08 21.68 15.83
N GLN A 91 -23.48 20.42 16.01
CA GLN A 91 -23.76 19.83 17.33
C GLN A 91 -22.48 19.76 18.18
N LEU A 92 -21.35 19.33 17.57
CA LEU A 92 -20.07 19.29 18.28
C LEU A 92 -19.64 20.70 18.70
N PHE A 93 -19.82 21.70 17.82
CA PHE A 93 -19.52 23.08 18.12
C PHE A 93 -20.40 23.60 19.28
N GLU A 94 -21.71 23.35 19.25
CA GLU A 94 -22.64 23.71 20.32
C GLU A 94 -22.18 23.15 21.68
N LEU A 95 -21.89 21.86 21.72
CA LEU A 95 -21.40 21.16 22.91
C LEU A 95 -20.08 21.72 23.43
N ALA A 96 -19.14 21.94 22.51
CA ALA A 96 -17.77 22.39 22.84
C ALA A 96 -17.72 23.86 23.25
N HIS A 97 -18.51 24.73 22.60
CA HIS A 97 -18.50 26.17 22.86
C HIS A 97 -19.14 26.51 24.22
N ALA A 98 -20.22 25.84 24.61
CA ALA A 98 -20.95 26.09 25.82
C ALA A 98 -20.32 25.55 27.10
N ARG A 99 -19.31 24.67 27.01
CA ARG A 99 -18.76 23.89 28.15
C ARG A 99 -17.92 24.68 29.16
N GLY A 100 -17.43 25.87 28.79
CA GLY A 100 -16.50 26.65 29.60
C GLY A 100 -15.19 25.90 29.90
N LYS A 101 -14.88 25.65 31.17
CA LYS A 101 -13.68 24.91 31.64
C LYS A 101 -13.93 23.41 31.85
N LYS A 102 -15.13 22.91 31.60
CA LYS A 102 -15.44 21.48 31.78
C LYS A 102 -14.86 20.65 30.64
N THR A 103 -14.64 19.37 30.90
CA THR A 103 -14.27 18.43 29.84
C THR A 103 -15.44 18.21 28.88
N LEU A 104 -15.16 17.82 27.64
CA LEU A 104 -16.20 17.53 26.65
C LEU A 104 -17.12 16.39 27.12
N TRP A 105 -16.56 15.38 27.80
CA TRP A 105 -17.33 14.29 28.42
C TRP A 105 -18.30 14.78 29.48
N THR A 106 -17.87 15.68 30.36
CA THR A 106 -18.76 16.30 31.36
C THR A 106 -19.88 17.09 30.70
N ALA A 107 -19.56 17.88 29.68
CA ALA A 107 -20.58 18.65 28.95
C ALA A 107 -21.58 17.71 28.25
N LEU A 108 -21.11 16.62 27.60
CA LEU A 108 -22.00 15.64 27.00
C LEU A 108 -22.95 14.99 28.02
N THR A 109 -22.44 14.66 29.21
CA THR A 109 -23.22 14.07 30.29
C THR A 109 -24.31 15.04 30.76
N GLU A 110 -24.00 16.33 30.91
CA GLU A 110 -24.96 17.36 31.34
C GLU A 110 -26.03 17.66 30.29
N HIS A 111 -25.70 17.50 29.01
CA HIS A 111 -26.63 17.73 27.89
C HIS A 111 -27.36 16.45 27.44
N ALA A 112 -27.14 15.33 28.11
CA ALA A 112 -27.76 14.03 27.81
C ALA A 112 -29.26 14.00 28.21
N GLY A 113 -30.06 14.87 27.61
CA GLY A 113 -31.53 14.80 27.74
C GLY A 113 -32.09 13.58 27.00
N ALA A 114 -33.24 13.06 27.46
CA ALA A 114 -33.78 11.75 27.09
C ALA A 114 -34.09 11.55 25.59
N ASP A 115 -34.22 12.59 24.80
CA ASP A 115 -34.61 12.53 23.37
C ASP A 115 -33.69 13.42 22.50
N SER A 116 -32.39 13.42 22.75
CA SER A 116 -31.43 14.23 22.00
C SER A 116 -30.31 13.38 21.43
N ALA A 117 -29.71 13.83 20.32
CA ALA A 117 -28.50 13.20 19.76
C ALA A 117 -27.37 13.08 20.78
N PHE A 118 -27.28 14.00 21.74
CA PHE A 118 -26.32 13.94 22.84
C PHE A 118 -26.69 12.86 23.86
N GLY A 119 -28.01 12.63 24.09
CA GLY A 119 -28.47 11.54 24.93
C GLY A 119 -28.11 10.18 24.37
N ASP A 120 -28.36 9.96 23.09
CA ASP A 120 -27.99 8.71 22.40
C ASP A 120 -26.49 8.49 22.38
N ALA A 121 -25.70 9.53 22.08
CA ALA A 121 -24.25 9.49 22.10
C ALA A 121 -23.73 9.15 23.51
N HIS A 122 -24.19 9.82 24.52
CA HIS A 122 -23.82 9.59 25.92
C HIS A 122 -24.17 8.15 26.36
N HIS A 123 -25.40 7.70 26.07
CA HIS A 123 -25.87 6.36 26.44
C HIS A 123 -25.00 5.29 25.81
N THR A 124 -24.74 5.39 24.49
CA THR A 124 -23.90 4.45 23.75
C THR A 124 -22.49 4.40 24.31
N LEU A 125 -21.85 5.57 24.48
CA LEU A 125 -20.47 5.62 24.98
C LEU A 125 -20.34 5.16 26.43
N ASN A 126 -21.32 5.51 27.29
CA ASN A 126 -21.33 5.10 28.69
C ASN A 126 -21.56 3.59 28.86
N GLU A 127 -22.40 2.98 28.00
CA GLU A 127 -22.61 1.54 27.96
C GLU A 127 -21.33 0.79 27.57
N ILE A 128 -20.63 1.24 26.52
CA ILE A 128 -19.36 0.66 26.10
C ILE A 128 -18.30 0.86 27.19
N LEU A 129 -18.22 2.05 27.77
CA LEU A 129 -17.27 2.38 28.83
C LEU A 129 -17.46 1.47 30.07
N SER A 130 -18.70 1.15 30.43
CA SER A 130 -19.02 0.25 31.55
C SER A 130 -18.52 -1.19 31.35
N LYS A 131 -18.20 -1.60 30.12
CA LYS A 131 -17.73 -2.94 29.77
C LYS A 131 -16.21 -2.99 29.54
N THR A 132 -15.54 -1.84 29.43
CA THR A 132 -14.13 -1.74 29.06
C THR A 132 -13.21 -2.51 30.00
N ASP A 133 -13.49 -2.50 31.31
CA ASP A 133 -12.69 -3.19 32.32
C ASP A 133 -12.96 -4.70 32.40
N PHE A 134 -14.02 -5.18 31.75
CA PHE A 134 -14.46 -6.58 31.86
C PHE A 134 -14.29 -7.37 30.60
N LEU A 135 -14.21 -6.72 29.42
CA LEU A 135 -14.08 -7.38 28.14
C LEU A 135 -12.64 -7.22 27.62
N GLY A 136 -12.11 -8.29 27.04
CA GLY A 136 -10.89 -8.21 26.26
C GLY A 136 -11.09 -7.40 24.96
N PRO A 137 -10.03 -6.95 24.31
CA PRO A 137 -10.08 -6.11 23.13
C PRO A 137 -10.98 -6.67 22.00
N PHE A 138 -10.84 -7.96 21.68
CA PHE A 138 -11.66 -8.60 20.66
C PHE A 138 -13.15 -8.55 21.01
N ALA A 139 -13.51 -8.97 22.23
CA ALA A 139 -14.90 -9.01 22.69
C ALA A 139 -15.51 -7.61 22.76
N LEU A 140 -14.76 -6.60 23.21
CA LEU A 140 -15.18 -5.21 23.29
C LEU A 140 -15.49 -4.63 21.89
N TYR A 141 -14.56 -4.77 20.93
CA TYR A 141 -14.78 -4.26 19.58
C TYR A 141 -15.81 -5.06 18.80
N ALA A 142 -15.89 -6.37 18.98
CA ALA A 142 -16.97 -7.18 18.42
C ALA A 142 -18.34 -6.72 18.94
N HIS A 143 -18.45 -6.40 20.22
CA HIS A 143 -19.68 -5.83 20.81
C HIS A 143 -20.05 -4.48 20.17
N VAL A 144 -19.09 -3.56 20.01
CA VAL A 144 -19.31 -2.27 19.34
C VAL A 144 -19.79 -2.45 17.90
N LEU A 145 -19.15 -3.35 17.17
CA LEU A 145 -19.43 -3.57 15.74
C LEU A 145 -20.76 -4.29 15.50
N THR A 146 -21.23 -5.11 16.45
CA THR A 146 -22.48 -5.87 16.33
C THR A 146 -23.65 -5.24 17.09
N ALA A 147 -23.55 -5.08 18.41
CA ALA A 147 -24.65 -4.64 19.26
C ALA A 147 -25.01 -3.17 19.06
N HIS A 148 -24.02 -2.31 18.69
CA HIS A 148 -24.25 -0.89 18.39
C HIS A 148 -24.30 -0.59 16.90
N ASP A 149 -24.48 -1.61 16.05
CA ASP A 149 -24.48 -1.46 14.57
C ASP A 149 -23.24 -0.77 14.00
N GLY A 150 -22.10 -0.82 14.70
CA GLY A 150 -20.90 -0.09 14.35
C GLY A 150 -20.38 -0.46 12.96
N ARG A 151 -20.39 -1.76 12.59
CA ARG A 151 -20.00 -2.22 11.24
C ARG A 151 -20.90 -1.58 10.17
N ARG A 152 -22.21 -1.65 10.32
CA ARG A 152 -23.16 -1.09 9.37
C ARG A 152 -22.98 0.44 9.23
N LYS A 153 -22.76 1.14 10.34
CA LYS A 153 -22.51 2.60 10.35
C LYS A 153 -21.21 2.96 9.62
N LEU A 154 -20.12 2.25 9.88
CA LEU A 154 -18.84 2.44 9.19
C LEU A 154 -18.97 2.18 7.69
N LEU A 155 -19.54 1.03 7.28
CA LEU A 155 -19.70 0.68 5.87
C LEU A 155 -20.63 1.64 5.11
N SER A 156 -21.69 2.14 5.74
CA SER A 156 -22.62 3.08 5.11
C SER A 156 -21.96 4.43 4.75
N ARG A 157 -20.94 4.84 5.48
CA ARG A 157 -20.21 6.10 5.24
C ARG A 157 -18.95 5.93 4.43
N LEU A 158 -18.20 4.85 4.68
CA LEU A 158 -16.86 4.63 4.09
C LEU A 158 -16.89 3.70 2.87
N GLY A 159 -18.01 3.03 2.63
CA GLY A 159 -18.15 2.05 1.54
C GLY A 159 -17.71 0.63 1.95
N MET A 160 -17.96 -0.33 1.06
CA MET A 160 -17.68 -1.75 1.30
C MET A 160 -16.19 -2.05 1.45
N ASP A 161 -15.32 -1.21 0.93
CA ASP A 161 -13.86 -1.35 1.06
C ASP A 161 -13.38 -1.29 2.53
N ALA A 162 -14.21 -0.77 3.45
CA ALA A 162 -13.90 -0.73 4.87
C ALA A 162 -14.14 -2.06 5.60
N ASP A 163 -14.78 -3.04 4.96
CA ASP A 163 -15.13 -4.32 5.59
C ASP A 163 -13.89 -5.16 5.92
N ASP A 164 -13.00 -5.34 4.94
CA ASP A 164 -11.74 -6.06 5.12
C ASP A 164 -10.85 -5.47 6.23
N PRO A 165 -10.63 -4.12 6.30
CA PRO A 165 -9.91 -3.51 7.41
C PRO A 165 -10.52 -3.79 8.78
N ILE A 166 -11.86 -3.81 8.88
CA ILE A 166 -12.57 -4.10 10.13
C ILE A 166 -12.33 -5.56 10.55
N ASP A 167 -12.46 -6.51 9.61
CA ASP A 167 -12.23 -7.93 9.91
C ASP A 167 -10.78 -8.19 10.32
N GLU A 168 -9.84 -7.55 9.64
CA GLU A 168 -8.43 -7.67 9.99
C GLU A 168 -8.13 -7.06 11.37
N PHE A 169 -8.71 -5.91 11.69
CA PHE A 169 -8.58 -5.30 13.01
C PHE A 169 -9.07 -6.25 14.12
N LEU A 170 -10.22 -6.90 13.92
CA LEU A 170 -10.71 -7.93 14.85
C LEU A 170 -9.80 -9.15 14.91
N GLY A 171 -9.27 -9.58 13.76
CA GLY A 171 -8.28 -10.65 13.70
C GLY A 171 -7.03 -10.35 14.51
N GLN A 172 -6.53 -9.11 14.41
CA GLN A 172 -5.38 -8.65 15.18
C GLN A 172 -5.67 -8.55 16.70
N ALA A 173 -6.89 -8.14 17.08
CA ALA A 173 -7.30 -8.12 18.48
C ALA A 173 -7.31 -9.54 19.06
N LEU A 174 -7.84 -10.51 18.32
CA LEU A 174 -7.85 -11.91 18.73
C LEU A 174 -6.43 -12.51 18.81
N GLU A 175 -5.56 -12.18 17.86
CA GLU A 175 -4.16 -12.64 17.86
C GLU A 175 -3.36 -12.03 19.01
N TYR A 176 -3.62 -10.77 19.36
CA TYR A 176 -3.06 -10.13 20.54
C TYR A 176 -3.45 -10.88 21.82
N GLU A 177 -4.73 -11.19 22.01
CA GLU A 177 -5.23 -11.90 23.19
C GLU A 177 -4.62 -13.31 23.35
N ARG A 178 -4.29 -13.98 22.23
CA ARG A 178 -3.64 -15.30 22.27
C ARG A 178 -2.20 -15.26 22.77
N ARG A 179 -1.50 -14.14 22.58
CA ARG A 179 -0.06 -14.01 22.84
C ARG A 179 0.26 -13.15 24.04
N HIS A 180 -0.66 -12.30 24.48
CA HIS A 180 -0.45 -11.31 25.53
C HIS A 180 -1.59 -11.36 26.55
N THR A 181 -1.35 -10.75 27.70
CA THR A 181 -2.45 -10.50 28.67
C THR A 181 -3.47 -9.57 28.04
N PRO A 182 -4.76 -9.96 27.94
CA PRO A 182 -5.78 -9.14 27.34
C PRO A 182 -5.95 -7.80 28.06
N SER A 183 -5.53 -6.71 27.44
CA SER A 183 -5.80 -5.35 27.92
C SER A 183 -5.98 -4.42 26.73
N LEU A 184 -6.92 -3.49 26.82
CA LEU A 184 -7.20 -2.54 25.76
C LEU A 184 -5.99 -1.62 25.50
N GLU A 185 -5.34 -1.12 26.56
CA GLU A 185 -4.16 -0.28 26.48
C GLU A 185 -3.01 -1.02 25.76
N GLY A 186 -2.72 -2.24 26.19
CA GLY A 186 -1.66 -3.05 25.60
C GLY A 186 -1.93 -3.37 24.12
N PHE A 187 -3.18 -3.67 23.77
CA PHE A 187 -3.57 -3.91 22.37
C PHE A 187 -3.36 -2.67 21.50
N LEU A 188 -3.84 -1.50 21.92
CA LEU A 188 -3.67 -0.25 21.17
C LEU A 188 -2.19 0.09 21.01
N HIS A 189 -1.39 -0.02 22.08
CA HIS A 189 0.04 0.20 22.02
C HIS A 189 0.73 -0.77 21.04
N TRP A 190 0.38 -2.06 21.12
CA TRP A 190 0.93 -3.08 20.22
C TRP A 190 0.55 -2.83 18.75
N LEU A 191 -0.70 -2.45 18.49
CA LEU A 191 -1.20 -2.14 17.16
C LEU A 191 -0.50 -0.92 16.52
N GLU A 192 -0.26 0.12 17.31
CA GLU A 192 0.34 1.39 16.84
C GLU A 192 1.85 1.27 16.60
N HIS A 193 2.55 0.47 17.39
CA HIS A 193 4.01 0.30 17.29
C HIS A 193 4.41 -0.91 16.42
N GLY A 194 3.54 -1.88 16.28
CA GLY A 194 3.67 -2.92 15.30
C GLY A 194 3.32 -2.36 13.92
N ARG A 195 4.29 -2.22 13.01
CA ARG A 195 3.96 -1.95 11.60
C ARG A 195 3.26 -3.18 11.02
N LEU A 196 1.99 -3.34 11.35
CA LEU A 196 1.15 -4.44 10.86
C LEU A 196 0.77 -4.15 9.41
N GLU A 197 1.66 -4.57 8.52
CA GLU A 197 1.36 -4.68 7.11
C GLU A 197 0.64 -6.00 6.87
N VAL A 198 -0.65 -5.92 6.64
CA VAL A 198 -1.47 -7.11 6.38
C VAL A 198 -1.39 -7.44 4.90
N LYS A 199 -1.02 -8.67 4.58
CA LYS A 199 -1.19 -9.21 3.24
C LYS A 199 -2.67 -9.53 3.06
N ARG A 200 -3.35 -8.83 2.15
CA ARG A 200 -4.67 -9.28 1.69
C ARG A 200 -4.51 -10.61 0.98
N ASP A 201 -5.31 -11.61 1.36
CA ASP A 201 -5.42 -12.85 0.61
C ASP A 201 -6.05 -12.53 -0.75
N LEU A 202 -5.21 -12.55 -1.79
CA LEU A 202 -5.60 -12.29 -3.18
C LEU A 202 -6.57 -13.33 -3.74
N GLU A 203 -6.81 -14.44 -3.01
CA GLU A 203 -7.68 -15.51 -3.47
C GLU A 203 -9.18 -15.19 -3.39
N GLN A 204 -9.58 -14.21 -2.57
CA GLN A 204 -10.98 -13.78 -2.43
C GLN A 204 -11.35 -12.57 -3.29
N ALA A 205 -10.37 -11.85 -3.84
CA ALA A 205 -10.64 -10.77 -4.78
C ALA A 205 -11.22 -11.36 -6.07
N ASN A 206 -12.25 -10.69 -6.59
CA ASN A 206 -12.93 -11.04 -7.84
C ASN A 206 -11.88 -11.41 -8.91
N ARG A 207 -11.93 -12.64 -9.46
CA ARG A 207 -10.93 -13.18 -10.41
C ARG A 207 -10.72 -12.30 -11.64
N ASP A 208 -11.65 -11.39 -11.94
CA ASP A 208 -11.61 -10.47 -13.06
C ASP A 208 -11.36 -9.04 -12.58
N SER A 209 -10.16 -8.77 -12.07
CA SER A 209 -9.74 -7.43 -11.62
C SER A 209 -8.27 -7.17 -11.90
N VAL A 210 -7.92 -5.90 -12.19
CA VAL A 210 -6.54 -5.45 -12.38
C VAL A 210 -5.77 -5.63 -11.07
N ARG A 211 -4.64 -6.33 -11.11
CA ARG A 211 -3.78 -6.55 -9.95
C ARG A 211 -2.67 -5.52 -9.89
N ILE A 212 -2.52 -4.84 -8.76
CA ILE A 212 -1.43 -3.87 -8.54
C ILE A 212 -0.56 -4.37 -7.39
N MET A 213 0.72 -4.61 -7.64
CA MET A 213 1.64 -5.10 -6.62
C MET A 213 3.09 -4.62 -6.84
N THR A 214 3.92 -4.82 -5.82
CA THR A 214 5.35 -4.55 -5.96
C THR A 214 6.03 -5.67 -6.75
N VAL A 215 7.16 -5.35 -7.41
CA VAL A 215 7.96 -6.36 -8.12
C VAL A 215 8.39 -7.49 -7.20
N HIS A 216 8.71 -7.20 -5.94
CA HIS A 216 9.03 -8.22 -4.94
C HIS A 216 7.83 -9.13 -4.64
N GLY A 217 6.63 -8.55 -4.51
CA GLY A 217 5.39 -9.30 -4.27
C GLY A 217 4.97 -10.19 -5.46
N ALA A 218 5.40 -9.83 -6.66
CA ALA A 218 5.08 -10.58 -7.89
C ALA A 218 6.01 -11.78 -8.15
N LYS A 219 6.93 -12.10 -7.25
CA LYS A 219 7.82 -13.26 -7.42
C LYS A 219 7.01 -14.55 -7.50
N GLY A 220 7.16 -15.28 -8.63
CA GLY A 220 6.42 -16.53 -8.89
C GLY A 220 5.03 -16.33 -9.53
N LEU A 221 4.57 -15.08 -9.70
CA LEU A 221 3.33 -14.77 -10.40
C LEU A 221 3.62 -14.33 -11.83
N GLN A 222 2.67 -14.57 -12.74
CA GLN A 222 2.71 -14.14 -14.13
C GLN A 222 1.34 -13.55 -14.54
N ALA A 223 1.32 -12.81 -15.63
CA ALA A 223 0.09 -12.30 -16.21
C ALA A 223 0.26 -12.09 -17.73
N PRO A 224 -0.81 -12.27 -18.49
CA PRO A 224 -0.79 -12.00 -19.93
C PRO A 224 -0.30 -10.61 -20.27
N ILE A 225 -0.71 -9.61 -19.51
CA ILE A 225 -0.37 -8.19 -19.75
C ILE A 225 0.26 -7.61 -18.48
N VAL A 226 1.47 -7.07 -18.60
CA VAL A 226 2.16 -6.40 -17.50
C VAL A 226 2.44 -4.94 -17.84
N PHE A 227 2.12 -4.05 -16.91
CA PHE A 227 2.46 -2.63 -16.95
C PHE A 227 3.53 -2.31 -15.92
N LEU A 228 4.57 -1.58 -16.34
CA LEU A 228 5.61 -0.99 -15.50
C LEU A 228 5.49 0.54 -15.58
N PRO A 229 4.63 1.19 -14.76
CA PRO A 229 4.34 2.62 -14.93
C PRO A 229 5.40 3.55 -14.33
N ASP A 230 6.14 3.11 -13.31
CA ASP A 230 7.08 3.92 -12.52
C ASP A 230 8.53 3.51 -12.77
N THR A 231 9.01 3.71 -14.01
CA THR A 231 10.32 3.22 -14.44
C THR A 231 11.42 4.29 -14.46
N LEU A 232 11.08 5.58 -14.29
CA LEU A 232 12.04 6.69 -14.30
C LEU A 232 12.77 6.91 -12.97
N GLN A 233 12.28 6.33 -11.89
CA GLN A 233 12.86 6.53 -10.56
C GLN A 233 13.97 5.52 -10.27
N VAL A 234 15.07 6.01 -9.70
CA VAL A 234 16.17 5.19 -9.19
C VAL A 234 16.20 5.23 -7.65
N PRO A 235 16.77 4.20 -6.98
CA PRO A 235 16.98 4.24 -5.54
C PRO A 235 17.96 5.37 -5.17
N THR A 236 17.50 6.40 -4.46
CA THR A 236 18.32 7.57 -4.10
C THR A 236 18.88 7.52 -2.68
N HIS A 237 18.28 6.72 -1.80
CA HIS A 237 18.70 6.64 -0.40
C HIS A 237 19.57 5.41 -0.20
N GLY A 238 20.86 5.65 0.06
CA GLY A 238 21.76 4.62 0.57
C GLY A 238 21.60 4.48 2.09
N GLU A 239 22.01 3.35 2.63
CA GLU A 239 22.09 3.13 4.06
C GLU A 239 23.07 4.16 4.68
N GLN A 240 22.66 4.79 5.76
CA GLN A 240 23.52 5.71 6.53
C GLN A 240 24.49 4.93 7.42
N LEU A 241 24.07 3.74 7.86
CA LEU A 241 24.89 2.82 8.61
C LEU A 241 25.47 1.79 7.65
N LEU A 242 26.79 1.69 7.63
CA LEU A 242 27.53 0.74 6.79
C LEU A 242 28.13 -0.35 7.66
N TRP A 243 28.16 -1.56 7.15
CA TRP A 243 28.77 -2.70 7.82
C TRP A 243 30.02 -3.13 7.06
N THR A 244 31.08 -3.38 7.82
CA THR A 244 32.33 -3.97 7.34
C THR A 244 32.82 -4.96 8.35
N THR A 245 33.98 -5.58 8.12
CA THR A 245 34.64 -6.45 9.08
C THR A 245 35.98 -5.85 9.46
N ASP A 246 36.38 -6.01 10.71
CA ASP A 246 37.73 -5.71 11.16
C ASP A 246 38.76 -6.78 10.73
N ASP A 247 40.01 -6.60 11.06
CA ASP A 247 41.10 -7.54 10.71
C ASP A 247 40.92 -8.95 11.37
N SER A 248 40.07 -9.05 12.38
CA SER A 248 39.72 -10.32 13.03
C SER A 248 38.49 -11.01 12.40
N GLY A 249 37.85 -10.37 11.41
CA GLY A 249 36.62 -10.84 10.78
C GLY A 249 35.34 -10.51 11.57
N SER A 250 35.44 -9.71 12.62
CA SER A 250 34.28 -9.28 13.43
C SER A 250 33.52 -8.15 12.75
N PRO A 251 32.16 -8.13 12.79
CA PRO A 251 31.37 -7.10 12.13
C PRO A 251 31.60 -5.73 12.83
N LEU A 252 31.91 -4.73 12.02
CA LEU A 252 32.12 -3.34 12.43
C LEU A 252 31.06 -2.44 11.77
N MET A 253 30.37 -1.65 12.57
CA MET A 253 29.41 -0.66 12.11
C MET A 253 30.09 0.69 11.89
N LEU A 254 29.94 1.24 10.71
CA LEU A 254 30.46 2.54 10.32
C LEU A 254 29.30 3.52 10.11
N TRP A 255 29.48 4.74 10.59
CA TRP A 255 28.54 5.83 10.40
C TRP A 255 29.26 7.08 9.91
N ALA A 256 28.86 7.56 8.72
CA ALA A 256 29.34 8.80 8.15
C ALA A 256 28.13 9.65 7.73
N PRO A 257 27.70 10.62 8.55
CA PRO A 257 26.49 11.39 8.34
C PRO A 257 26.55 12.28 7.08
N SER A 258 27.74 12.71 6.70
CA SER A 258 27.95 13.50 5.48
C SER A 258 29.08 12.96 4.61
N ALA A 259 29.17 13.45 3.38
CA ALA A 259 30.26 13.09 2.47
C ALA A 259 31.64 13.56 2.97
N ALA A 260 31.66 14.65 3.76
CA ALA A 260 32.89 15.21 4.32
C ALA A 260 33.47 14.38 5.48
N ASP A 261 32.61 13.56 6.13
CA ASP A 261 32.99 12.71 7.25
C ASP A 261 33.51 11.33 6.82
N ARG A 262 33.60 11.07 5.52
CA ARG A 262 34.02 9.75 4.99
C ARG A 262 35.54 9.68 4.91
N ASP A 263 36.10 8.74 5.63
CA ASP A 263 37.47 8.27 5.42
C ASP A 263 37.53 7.22 4.27
N THR A 264 38.70 6.68 4.00
CA THR A 264 38.91 5.68 2.93
C THR A 264 38.09 4.41 3.17
N ILE A 265 37.96 3.98 4.42
CA ILE A 265 37.23 2.73 4.78
C ILE A 265 35.72 2.92 4.58
N THR A 266 35.17 4.01 5.09
CA THR A 266 33.75 4.34 4.92
C THR A 266 33.40 4.61 3.46
N ALA A 267 34.29 5.28 2.70
CA ALA A 267 34.11 5.50 1.26
C ALA A 267 34.07 4.19 0.48
N THR A 268 34.98 3.26 0.78
CA THR A 268 35.03 1.93 0.14
C THR A 268 33.80 1.10 0.48
N SER A 269 33.43 1.06 1.76
CA SER A 269 32.23 0.32 2.21
C SER A 269 30.95 0.90 1.58
N LYS A 270 30.87 2.23 1.47
CA LYS A 270 29.75 2.90 0.77
C LYS A 270 29.70 2.55 -0.70
N ALA A 271 30.84 2.57 -1.41
CA ALA A 271 30.89 2.20 -2.83
C ALA A 271 30.46 0.74 -3.05
N ALA A 272 30.85 -0.16 -2.14
CA ALA A 272 30.43 -1.57 -2.20
C ALA A 272 28.91 -1.72 -1.96
N ALA A 273 28.36 -1.00 -0.99
CA ALA A 273 26.91 -0.99 -0.72
C ALA A 273 26.10 -0.40 -1.89
N ASP A 274 26.58 0.70 -2.48
CA ASP A 274 25.95 1.31 -3.65
C ASP A 274 25.98 0.35 -4.86
N ALA A 275 27.11 -0.32 -5.11
CA ALA A 275 27.24 -1.32 -6.16
C ALA A 275 26.32 -2.56 -5.94
N ALA A 276 26.18 -2.99 -4.68
CA ALA A 276 25.26 -4.07 -4.33
C ALA A 276 23.80 -3.66 -4.58
N ARG A 277 23.42 -2.44 -4.22
CA ARG A 277 22.10 -1.87 -4.49
C ARG A 277 21.81 -1.77 -5.98
N ASP A 278 22.78 -1.35 -6.79
CA ASP A 278 22.62 -1.23 -8.23
C ASP A 278 22.47 -2.61 -8.90
N ARG A 279 23.18 -3.64 -8.41
CA ARG A 279 22.97 -5.03 -8.87
C ARG A 279 21.55 -5.51 -8.53
N GLU A 280 21.09 -5.27 -7.31
CA GLU A 280 19.74 -5.64 -6.91
C GLU A 280 18.67 -4.90 -7.72
N TYR A 281 18.87 -3.61 -8.00
CA TYR A 281 17.98 -2.81 -8.84
C TYR A 281 17.83 -3.39 -10.25
N ARG A 282 18.93 -3.86 -10.86
CA ARG A 282 18.90 -4.54 -12.17
C ARG A 282 18.27 -5.93 -12.09
N ARG A 283 18.52 -6.67 -11.00
CA ARG A 283 17.88 -7.96 -10.77
C ARG A 283 16.35 -7.83 -10.67
N LEU A 284 15.88 -6.80 -10.00
CA LEU A 284 14.44 -6.50 -9.92
C LEU A 284 13.84 -6.14 -11.29
N LEU A 285 14.58 -5.42 -12.13
CA LEU A 285 14.16 -5.16 -13.50
C LEU A 285 13.94 -6.46 -14.28
N TYR A 286 14.90 -7.38 -14.23
CA TYR A 286 14.77 -8.69 -14.85
C TYR A 286 13.52 -9.43 -14.34
N VAL A 287 13.31 -9.44 -13.03
CA VAL A 287 12.10 -10.06 -12.45
C VAL A 287 10.83 -9.39 -12.98
N ALA A 288 10.79 -8.08 -13.05
CA ALA A 288 9.61 -7.34 -13.53
C ALA A 288 9.30 -7.65 -14.99
N MET A 289 10.31 -7.64 -15.86
CA MET A 289 10.16 -7.92 -17.29
C MET A 289 9.68 -9.34 -17.58
N THR A 290 10.15 -10.32 -16.79
CA THR A 290 9.81 -11.74 -16.97
C THR A 290 8.45 -12.13 -16.36
N ARG A 291 7.64 -11.17 -15.93
CA ARG A 291 6.27 -11.46 -15.44
C ARG A 291 5.24 -11.44 -16.56
N ALA A 292 5.53 -10.81 -17.68
CA ALA A 292 4.64 -10.75 -18.83
C ALA A 292 4.69 -12.05 -19.64
N GLU A 293 3.52 -12.58 -19.97
CA GLU A 293 3.36 -13.74 -20.86
C GLU A 293 3.25 -13.30 -22.32
N ASP A 294 2.41 -12.29 -22.60
CA ASP A 294 2.12 -11.82 -23.96
C ASP A 294 2.59 -10.37 -24.21
N ARG A 295 2.29 -9.46 -23.28
CA ARG A 295 2.52 -8.03 -23.50
C ARG A 295 3.17 -7.36 -22.29
N LEU A 296 4.22 -6.59 -22.54
CA LEU A 296 4.87 -5.75 -21.54
C LEU A 296 4.81 -4.29 -21.97
N TYR A 297 4.22 -3.45 -21.12
CA TYR A 297 4.17 -2.00 -21.30
C TYR A 297 5.12 -1.33 -20.30
N VAL A 298 6.12 -0.63 -20.84
CA VAL A 298 7.09 0.12 -20.03
C VAL A 298 6.78 1.60 -20.18
N CYS A 299 6.35 2.23 -19.10
CA CYS A 299 5.93 3.61 -19.10
C CYS A 299 6.80 4.44 -18.16
N GLY A 300 7.02 5.69 -18.52
CA GLY A 300 7.70 6.68 -17.70
C GLY A 300 6.96 8.00 -17.80
N TRP A 301 6.76 8.68 -16.66
CA TRP A 301 6.18 10.02 -16.65
C TRP A 301 7.22 11.02 -16.20
N ASN A 302 7.38 12.09 -16.97
CA ASN A 302 8.38 13.10 -16.71
C ASN A 302 7.99 13.97 -15.52
N THR A 303 8.87 14.04 -14.54
CA THR A 303 8.85 15.07 -13.51
C THR A 303 9.70 16.25 -13.97
N ALA A 304 9.71 17.36 -13.22
CA ALA A 304 10.56 18.53 -13.49
C ALA A 304 12.07 18.22 -13.49
N LYS A 305 12.49 17.03 -13.10
CA LYS A 305 13.89 16.57 -13.08
C LYS A 305 14.16 15.62 -14.23
N THR A 306 15.31 15.79 -14.89
CA THR A 306 15.80 14.86 -15.91
C THR A 306 15.95 13.45 -15.34
N ALA A 307 15.41 12.45 -16.01
CA ALA A 307 15.50 11.06 -15.61
C ALA A 307 16.97 10.58 -15.63
N PRO A 308 17.44 9.89 -14.59
CA PRO A 308 18.80 9.33 -14.57
C PRO A 308 19.01 8.31 -15.70
N GLN A 309 20.19 8.30 -16.29
CA GLN A 309 20.53 7.33 -17.36
C GLN A 309 20.44 5.86 -16.89
N THR A 310 20.57 5.63 -15.59
CA THR A 310 20.51 4.29 -14.96
C THR A 310 19.10 3.87 -14.58
N CYS A 311 18.06 4.67 -14.87
CA CYS A 311 16.67 4.29 -14.60
C CYS A 311 16.22 3.15 -15.53
N TRP A 312 15.24 2.37 -15.11
CA TRP A 312 14.74 1.23 -15.88
C TRP A 312 14.29 1.60 -17.28
N TYR A 313 13.60 2.72 -17.43
CA TYR A 313 13.15 3.21 -18.74
C TYR A 313 14.31 3.39 -19.71
N ASN A 314 15.34 4.16 -19.31
CA ASN A 314 16.50 4.44 -20.17
C ASN A 314 17.33 3.18 -20.44
N LEU A 315 17.45 2.27 -19.47
CA LEU A 315 18.12 0.98 -19.66
C LEU A 315 17.42 0.12 -20.70
N ILE A 316 16.08 0.03 -20.63
CA ILE A 316 15.26 -0.73 -21.59
C ILE A 316 15.30 -0.05 -22.96
N GLN A 317 15.07 1.26 -23.00
CA GLN A 317 15.05 2.04 -24.23
C GLN A 317 16.36 1.86 -24.99
N SER A 318 17.52 2.13 -24.36
CA SER A 318 18.81 2.03 -25.01
C SER A 318 19.17 0.62 -25.47
N ALA A 319 18.68 -0.42 -24.79
CA ALA A 319 18.91 -1.79 -25.18
C ALA A 319 18.04 -2.24 -26.35
N LEU A 320 16.80 -1.75 -26.45
CA LEU A 320 15.81 -2.19 -27.44
C LEU A 320 15.70 -1.27 -28.65
N GLU A 321 16.13 0.00 -28.55
CA GLU A 321 16.06 0.98 -29.63
C GLU A 321 16.52 0.45 -31.02
N PRO A 322 17.61 -0.37 -31.12
CA PRO A 322 18.06 -0.87 -32.41
C PRO A 322 17.12 -1.89 -33.07
N ILE A 323 16.19 -2.48 -32.30
CA ILE A 323 15.33 -3.58 -32.76
C ILE A 323 13.85 -3.28 -32.61
N THR A 324 13.48 -2.02 -32.30
CA THR A 324 12.09 -1.57 -32.13
C THR A 324 11.65 -0.72 -33.30
N ASP A 325 10.36 -0.82 -33.63
CA ASP A 325 9.70 0.10 -34.56
C ASP A 325 9.15 1.30 -33.80
N THR A 326 9.26 2.49 -34.42
CA THR A 326 8.66 3.71 -33.90
C THR A 326 7.28 3.89 -34.52
N LEU A 327 6.25 3.95 -33.68
CA LEU A 327 4.85 4.10 -34.10
C LEU A 327 4.24 5.34 -33.45
N THR A 328 3.20 5.89 -34.08
CA THR A 328 2.38 6.94 -33.47
C THR A 328 1.09 6.32 -32.95
N ASP A 329 0.87 6.40 -31.64
CA ASP A 329 -0.37 5.99 -31.00
C ASP A 329 -1.36 7.17 -31.00
N SER A 330 -2.50 6.98 -31.64
CA SER A 330 -3.51 8.03 -31.80
C SER A 330 -4.19 8.44 -30.48
N PHE A 331 -4.31 7.51 -29.54
CA PHE A 331 -4.89 7.79 -28.23
C PHE A 331 -3.93 8.64 -27.39
N LEU A 332 -2.65 8.30 -27.36
CA LEU A 332 -1.63 9.09 -26.67
C LEU A 332 -1.47 10.48 -27.29
N ALA A 333 -1.46 10.58 -28.60
CA ALA A 333 -1.39 11.86 -29.30
C ALA A 333 -2.59 12.78 -28.98
N GLN A 334 -3.80 12.23 -28.82
CA GLN A 334 -5.01 12.97 -28.48
C GLN A 334 -5.13 13.30 -26.98
N SER A 335 -4.49 12.51 -26.10
CA SER A 335 -4.56 12.69 -24.65
C SER A 335 -3.75 13.89 -24.13
N GLY A 336 -2.89 14.51 -24.97
CA GLY A 336 -1.99 15.58 -24.56
C GLY A 336 -0.82 15.11 -23.65
N LEU A 337 -0.62 13.81 -23.52
CA LEU A 337 0.43 13.21 -22.67
C LEU A 337 1.80 13.07 -23.38
N GLY A 338 1.95 13.68 -24.54
CA GLY A 338 3.17 13.65 -25.35
C GLY A 338 2.87 13.82 -26.84
N ASP A 339 3.85 13.49 -27.68
CA ASP A 339 3.72 13.50 -29.15
C ASP A 339 3.04 12.24 -29.71
N GLY A 340 2.67 11.29 -28.83
CA GLY A 340 2.08 10.01 -29.19
C GLY A 340 3.09 8.98 -29.70
N THR A 341 4.39 9.26 -29.63
CA THR A 341 5.43 8.33 -30.10
C THR A 341 5.59 7.16 -29.15
N VAL A 342 5.50 5.94 -29.67
CA VAL A 342 5.66 4.68 -28.94
C VAL A 342 6.70 3.80 -29.68
N MET A 343 7.63 3.24 -28.93
CA MET A 343 8.54 2.23 -29.44
C MET A 343 7.92 0.85 -29.21
N ARG A 344 7.82 0.05 -30.26
CA ARG A 344 7.23 -1.29 -30.23
C ARG A 344 8.20 -2.34 -30.70
N LEU A 345 8.35 -3.39 -29.90
CA LEU A 345 8.96 -4.65 -30.29
C LEU A 345 7.83 -5.68 -30.41
N SER A 346 7.67 -6.29 -31.57
CA SER A 346 6.73 -7.38 -31.78
C SER A 346 7.44 -8.52 -32.47
N GLU A 347 7.13 -9.74 -32.07
CA GLU A 347 7.54 -10.94 -32.76
C GLU A 347 6.67 -11.10 -34.01
N ASP A 348 7.28 -11.20 -35.20
CA ASP A 348 6.55 -11.46 -36.41
C ASP A 348 5.95 -12.86 -36.35
N GLN A 349 4.64 -12.98 -36.34
CA GLN A 349 3.91 -14.26 -36.29
C GLN A 349 4.13 -15.16 -37.54
N THR A 350 4.99 -14.75 -38.47
CA THR A 350 5.31 -15.50 -39.71
C THR A 350 6.59 -16.31 -39.62
N ALA A 351 7.39 -16.20 -38.56
CA ALA A 351 8.58 -17.03 -38.38
C ALA A 351 8.18 -18.33 -37.66
N THR A 352 8.04 -19.41 -38.41
CA THR A 352 8.06 -20.77 -37.86
C THR A 352 9.33 -20.93 -37.04
N PRO A 353 9.29 -21.40 -35.78
CA PRO A 353 10.47 -21.54 -34.98
C PRO A 353 11.38 -22.61 -35.61
N GLU A 354 12.38 -22.17 -36.35
CA GLU A 354 13.47 -23.02 -36.74
C GLU A 354 14.27 -23.34 -35.47
N SER A 355 14.33 -24.61 -35.14
CA SER A 355 14.99 -25.15 -33.96
C SER A 355 16.47 -24.74 -33.93
N ALA A 356 16.78 -23.74 -33.12
CA ALA A 356 18.14 -23.32 -32.82
C ALA A 356 18.36 -23.19 -31.32
N PHE A 357 18.21 -24.30 -30.60
CA PHE A 357 18.89 -24.48 -29.33
C PHE A 357 19.77 -25.73 -29.44
N ALA A 358 20.97 -25.54 -29.92
CA ALA A 358 22.06 -26.40 -29.56
C ALA A 358 22.50 -26.02 -28.14
N PRO A 359 22.63 -26.95 -27.21
CA PRO A 359 23.16 -26.65 -25.90
C PRO A 359 24.65 -26.38 -26.02
N GLU A 360 25.09 -25.14 -25.96
CA GLU A 360 26.46 -24.81 -25.61
C GLU A 360 26.65 -24.97 -24.11
N ASP A 361 27.33 -26.05 -23.75
CA ASP A 361 27.92 -26.28 -22.45
C ASP A 361 28.92 -25.16 -22.11
N SER A 362 28.47 -24.20 -21.30
CA SER A 362 29.36 -23.49 -20.34
C SER A 362 28.52 -22.61 -19.44
N ILE A 363 28.10 -23.14 -18.30
CA ILE A 363 27.66 -22.34 -17.16
C ILE A 363 28.93 -21.72 -16.57
N PRO A 364 29.08 -20.38 -16.55
CA PRO A 364 30.21 -19.79 -15.85
C PRO A 364 30.03 -20.00 -14.35
N ASP A 365 31.08 -20.45 -13.70
CA ASP A 365 31.18 -20.63 -12.24
C ASP A 365 30.71 -19.37 -11.51
N ILE A 366 29.70 -19.51 -10.65
CA ILE A 366 29.29 -18.51 -9.73
C ILE A 366 30.22 -18.58 -8.53
N PRO A 367 31.06 -17.57 -8.25
CA PRO A 367 31.89 -17.61 -7.05
C PRO A 367 30.98 -17.51 -5.81
N ALA A 368 31.34 -18.32 -4.80
CA ALA A 368 30.68 -18.49 -3.51
C ALA A 368 30.59 -17.21 -2.67
#